data_b0c30b74ab7e0830f73075443112484e
#
_entry.id   b0c30b74ab7e0830f73075443112484e
#
_cell.length_a   1.000
_cell.length_b   1.000
_cell.length_c   1.000
_cell.angle_alpha   90.00
_cell.angle_beta   90.00
_cell.angle_gamma   90.00
#
_symmetry.space_group_name_H-M   'P 1'
#
loop_
_entity.id
_entity.type
_entity.pdbx_description
1 polymer ?
#
loop_
_entity_poly.entity_id
_entity_poly.type
_entity_poly.pdbx_seq_one_letter_code
_entity_poly.pdbx_strand_id
1 'polypeptide(L)'
;VWLFLFAEDLYSLRMQFSFIIAQQHVKQQLAEMVQSNRLPHALLFLGKEGSGALQLAMAFAQYVVCEKVNGAQGPSLFDEKPAIRNDSCGECSGCKKANQLVHPDIHFSYPVVTKKSGTPPISTDYITEWREFFSGYPYGNIYDWLQFIGAENKQGNITAAECNDIVKKLSLKSFESPYKILILWMPEYLEKEGNKLLKIIEEPPPKTLIILVAESCQSWI
;
A
#
# COMPACT_ATOMS: atom_id res chain seq x y z
N VAL A 1 12.76 4.94 36.23
CA VAL A 1 13.66 5.42 35.16
C VAL A 1 13.92 4.32 34.10
N TRP A 2 13.59 3.04 34.37
CA TRP A 2 13.85 1.91 33.47
C TRP A 2 12.70 1.54 32.51
N LEU A 3 11.54 2.19 32.61
CA LEU A 3 10.36 1.89 31.76
C LEU A 3 10.32 2.70 30.47
N PHE A 4 11.13 3.73 30.30
CA PHE A 4 11.11 4.60 29.12
C PHE A 4 12.02 4.18 27.96
N LEU A 5 12.96 3.26 28.20
CA LEU A 5 13.91 2.82 27.17
C LEU A 5 13.39 1.72 26.24
N PHE A 6 12.25 1.11 26.55
CA PHE A 6 11.60 0.11 25.69
C PHE A 6 10.47 0.67 24.79
N ALA A 7 10.14 1.95 24.91
CA ALA A 7 9.03 2.54 24.17
C ALA A 7 9.41 3.03 22.77
N GLU A 8 10.68 3.35 22.51
CA GLU A 8 11.11 3.84 21.20
C GLU A 8 11.19 2.73 20.13
N ASP A 9 11.46 1.50 20.52
CA ASP A 9 11.47 0.35 19.59
C ASP A 9 10.07 -0.21 19.28
N LEU A 10 9.05 0.08 20.07
CA LEU A 10 7.69 -0.40 19.86
C LEU A 10 6.91 0.38 18.79
N TYR A 11 7.34 1.59 18.44
CA TYR A 11 6.69 2.45 17.45
C TYR A 11 7.38 2.44 16.07
N SER A 12 8.42 1.61 15.88
CA SER A 12 8.96 1.38 14.54
C SER A 12 7.94 0.60 13.73
N LEU A 13 7.29 1.27 12.80
CA LEU A 13 6.38 0.67 11.84
C LEU A 13 7.12 -0.47 11.13
N ARG A 14 6.72 -1.70 11.36
CA ARG A 14 7.34 -2.87 10.72
C ARG A 14 6.36 -3.47 9.73
N MET A 15 6.56 -3.15 8.45
CA MET A 15 5.75 -3.61 7.35
C MET A 15 6.24 -4.95 6.80
N GLN A 16 6.40 -5.95 7.64
CA GLN A 16 6.73 -7.31 7.23
C GLN A 16 5.55 -8.23 7.49
N PHE A 17 5.43 -9.31 6.74
CA PHE A 17 4.37 -10.30 6.93
C PHE A 17 4.37 -10.90 8.34
N SER A 18 5.56 -11.03 8.95
CA SER A 18 5.73 -11.53 10.32
C SER A 18 5.03 -10.69 11.37
N PHE A 19 4.83 -9.38 11.13
CA PHE A 19 4.15 -8.47 12.05
C PHE A 19 2.63 -8.41 11.84
N ILE A 20 2.11 -8.97 10.75
CA ILE A 20 0.67 -9.06 10.53
C ILE A 20 0.12 -10.27 11.31
N ILE A 21 -0.90 -10.02 12.11
CA ILE A 21 -1.53 -11.06 12.91
C ILE A 21 -2.29 -12.04 11.99
N ALA A 22 -2.11 -13.34 12.20
CA ALA A 22 -2.78 -14.41 11.46
C ALA A 22 -2.54 -14.35 9.93
N GLN A 23 -3.51 -14.80 9.12
CA GLN A 23 -3.56 -14.77 7.66
C GLN A 23 -2.39 -15.50 6.94
N GLN A 24 -1.83 -16.55 7.53
CA GLN A 24 -0.65 -17.24 7.01
C GLN A 24 -0.84 -17.76 5.59
N HIS A 25 -2.03 -18.30 5.28
CA HIS A 25 -2.34 -18.80 3.94
C HIS A 25 -2.29 -17.69 2.88
N VAL A 26 -2.86 -16.50 3.18
CA VAL A 26 -2.84 -15.36 2.25
C VAL A 26 -1.42 -14.85 2.05
N LYS A 27 -0.64 -14.70 3.13
CA LYS A 27 0.77 -14.28 3.07
C LYS A 27 1.60 -15.22 2.18
N GLN A 28 1.40 -16.53 2.33
CA GLN A 28 2.09 -17.55 1.52
C GLN A 28 1.70 -17.42 0.06
N GLN A 29 0.40 -17.31 -0.25
CA GLN A 29 -0.06 -17.12 -1.63
C GLN A 29 0.53 -15.85 -2.28
N LEU A 30 0.56 -14.73 -1.55
CA LEU A 30 1.15 -13.47 -2.02
C LEU A 30 2.65 -13.63 -2.30
N ALA A 31 3.38 -14.31 -1.42
CA ALA A 31 4.80 -14.58 -1.62
C ALA A 31 5.03 -15.47 -2.85
N GLU A 32 4.24 -16.53 -3.02
CA GLU A 32 4.31 -17.45 -4.17
C GLU A 32 4.03 -16.73 -5.50
N MET A 33 3.07 -15.78 -5.55
CA MET A 33 2.79 -14.99 -6.76
C MET A 33 4.02 -14.21 -7.22
N VAL A 34 4.74 -13.57 -6.29
CA VAL A 34 5.96 -12.81 -6.61
C VAL A 34 7.09 -13.73 -7.05
N GLN A 35 7.33 -14.80 -6.30
CA GLN A 35 8.45 -15.71 -6.55
C GLN A 35 8.28 -16.54 -7.82
N SER A 36 7.04 -16.89 -8.17
CA SER A 36 6.72 -17.58 -9.43
C SER A 36 6.64 -16.64 -10.63
N ASN A 37 6.91 -15.34 -10.45
CA ASN A 37 6.75 -14.30 -11.48
C ASN A 37 5.35 -14.28 -12.10
N ARG A 38 4.32 -14.56 -11.29
CA ARG A 38 2.90 -14.58 -11.69
C ARG A 38 2.09 -13.51 -10.95
N LEU A 39 2.73 -12.37 -10.71
CA LEU A 39 2.08 -11.26 -10.04
C LEU A 39 1.01 -10.66 -10.97
N PRO A 40 -0.29 -10.68 -10.59
CA PRO A 40 -1.33 -10.03 -11.34
C PRO A 40 -1.16 -8.51 -11.26
N HIS A 41 -1.68 -7.80 -12.24
CA HIS A 41 -1.62 -6.33 -12.28
C HIS A 41 -2.59 -5.66 -11.31
N ALA A 42 -3.64 -6.35 -10.88
CA ALA A 42 -4.61 -5.85 -9.91
C ALA A 42 -4.95 -6.92 -8.86
N LEU A 43 -5.04 -6.52 -7.61
CA LEU A 43 -5.43 -7.34 -6.47
C LEU A 43 -6.47 -6.60 -5.64
N LEU A 44 -7.50 -7.30 -5.23
CA LEU A 44 -8.49 -6.82 -4.28
C LEU A 44 -8.26 -7.47 -2.91
N PHE A 45 -7.94 -6.66 -1.91
CA PHE A 45 -7.86 -7.04 -0.52
C PHE A 45 -9.18 -6.67 0.14
N LEU A 46 -10.06 -7.64 0.27
CA LEU A 46 -11.37 -7.46 0.86
C LEU A 46 -11.33 -7.90 2.32
N GLY A 47 -11.61 -6.99 3.22
CA GLY A 47 -11.62 -7.29 4.64
C GLY A 47 -12.39 -6.25 5.44
N LYS A 48 -13.18 -6.72 6.39
CA LYS A 48 -13.89 -5.83 7.33
C LYS A 48 -12.91 -5.00 8.14
N GLU A 49 -13.40 -3.93 8.73
CA GLU A 49 -12.68 -3.10 9.69
C GLU A 49 -11.91 -3.96 10.71
N GLY A 50 -10.68 -3.59 11.00
CA GLY A 50 -9.81 -4.32 11.94
C GLY A 50 -9.23 -5.63 11.39
N SER A 51 -9.57 -6.06 10.17
CA SER A 51 -9.04 -7.31 9.59
C SER A 51 -7.55 -7.29 9.24
N GLY A 52 -6.94 -6.10 9.22
CA GLY A 52 -5.55 -5.92 8.82
C GLY A 52 -5.31 -5.94 7.31
N ALA A 53 -6.35 -5.72 6.49
CA ALA A 53 -6.23 -5.73 5.05
C ALA A 53 -5.27 -4.64 4.54
N LEU A 54 -5.33 -3.42 5.11
CA LEU A 54 -4.42 -2.33 4.75
C LEU A 54 -2.98 -2.66 5.13
N GLN A 55 -2.75 -3.17 6.35
CA GLN A 55 -1.43 -3.58 6.82
C GLN A 55 -0.83 -4.68 5.94
N LEU A 56 -1.66 -5.65 5.54
CA LEU A 56 -1.23 -6.72 4.65
C LEU A 56 -0.87 -6.16 3.26
N ALA A 57 -1.63 -5.20 2.74
CA ALA A 57 -1.31 -4.52 1.47
C ALA A 57 0.02 -3.77 1.54
N MET A 58 0.28 -3.06 2.65
CA MET A 58 1.54 -2.37 2.90
C MET A 58 2.72 -3.34 3.01
N ALA A 59 2.57 -4.43 3.78
CA ALA A 59 3.58 -5.47 3.92
C ALA A 59 3.86 -6.16 2.58
N PHE A 60 2.83 -6.39 1.79
CA PHE A 60 2.98 -6.96 0.46
C PHE A 60 3.69 -6.01 -0.50
N ALA A 61 3.36 -4.71 -0.49
CA ALA A 61 4.08 -3.72 -1.27
C ALA A 61 5.58 -3.68 -0.90
N GLN A 62 5.91 -3.71 0.39
CA GLN A 62 7.30 -3.82 0.85
C GLN A 62 7.97 -5.12 0.36
N TYR A 63 7.25 -6.24 0.37
CA TYR A 63 7.76 -7.51 -0.13
C TYR A 63 8.09 -7.43 -1.63
N VAL A 64 7.22 -6.82 -2.43
CA VAL A 64 7.41 -6.64 -3.87
C VAL A 64 8.59 -5.73 -4.20
N VAL A 65 8.89 -4.69 -3.40
CA VAL A 65 10.04 -3.80 -3.63
C VAL A 65 11.32 -4.27 -2.93
N CYS A 66 11.28 -5.37 -2.18
CA CYS A 66 12.44 -5.88 -1.47
C CYS A 66 13.53 -6.36 -2.43
N GLU A 67 14.71 -5.76 -2.37
CA GLU A 67 15.85 -6.10 -3.22
C GLU A 67 16.30 -7.55 -3.03
N LYS A 68 16.25 -8.07 -1.80
CA LYS A 68 16.65 -9.46 -1.52
C LYS A 68 15.62 -10.50 -2.01
N VAL A 69 14.37 -10.11 -2.20
CA VAL A 69 13.33 -10.94 -2.82
C VAL A 69 13.51 -10.94 -4.34
N ASN A 70 13.74 -9.79 -4.93
CA ASN A 70 13.89 -9.62 -6.38
C ASN A 70 15.30 -9.99 -6.89
N GLY A 71 16.34 -9.78 -6.10
CA GLY A 71 17.74 -10.06 -6.45
C GLY A 71 18.10 -11.56 -6.46
N ALA A 72 17.24 -12.41 -5.88
CA ALA A 72 17.43 -13.87 -5.89
C ALA A 72 17.23 -14.51 -7.27
N GLN A 73 16.90 -13.73 -8.31
CA GLN A 73 16.68 -14.22 -9.69
C GLN A 73 17.93 -14.14 -10.57
N GLY A 74 19.09 -13.76 -10.03
CA GLY A 74 20.36 -13.85 -10.76
C GLY A 74 20.76 -15.32 -10.99
N PRO A 75 21.35 -15.68 -12.17
CA PRO A 75 21.88 -17.01 -12.37
C PRO A 75 23.01 -17.26 -11.36
N SER A 76 22.73 -18.01 -10.30
CA SER A 76 23.78 -18.53 -9.45
C SER A 76 24.53 -19.60 -10.22
N LEU A 77 25.85 -19.45 -10.36
CA LEU A 77 26.73 -20.47 -10.96
C LEU A 77 26.81 -21.77 -10.12
N PHE A 78 26.21 -21.76 -8.94
CA PHE A 78 26.09 -22.90 -8.04
C PHE A 78 24.59 -23.14 -7.78
N ASP A 79 24.10 -24.21 -8.29
CA ASP A 79 22.70 -24.69 -8.39
C ASP A 79 21.97 -24.90 -7.03
N GLU A 80 22.09 -23.99 -6.11
CA GLU A 80 21.18 -23.93 -4.97
C GLU A 80 19.95 -23.13 -5.39
N LYS A 81 18.81 -23.80 -5.53
CA LYS A 81 17.51 -23.14 -5.70
C LYS A 81 17.40 -22.03 -4.66
N PRO A 82 17.18 -20.76 -5.06
CA PRO A 82 17.09 -19.67 -4.08
C PRO A 82 16.03 -20.03 -3.06
N ALA A 83 16.40 -20.03 -1.78
CA ALA A 83 15.48 -20.33 -0.70
C ALA A 83 14.28 -19.40 -0.80
N ILE A 84 13.07 -19.98 -0.88
CA ILE A 84 11.81 -19.22 -0.91
C ILE A 84 11.80 -18.27 0.29
N ARG A 85 11.84 -16.98 0.05
CA ARG A 85 11.76 -15.99 1.11
C ARG A 85 10.30 -15.68 1.41
N ASN A 86 9.83 -16.14 2.54
CA ASN A 86 8.43 -15.95 2.95
C ASN A 86 8.13 -14.53 3.46
N ASP A 87 9.15 -13.65 3.57
CA ASP A 87 8.99 -12.28 4.04
C ASP A 87 10.04 -11.34 3.42
N SER A 88 9.77 -10.04 3.46
CA SER A 88 10.73 -8.99 3.10
C SER A 88 11.89 -8.96 4.09
N CYS A 89 13.06 -8.51 3.66
CA CYS A 89 14.23 -8.52 4.54
C CYS A 89 14.21 -7.43 5.65
N GLY A 90 13.42 -6.36 5.47
CA GLY A 90 13.34 -5.23 6.40
C GLY A 90 14.55 -4.28 6.40
N GLU A 91 15.66 -4.65 5.76
CA GLU A 91 16.97 -3.97 5.92
C GLU A 91 17.47 -3.26 4.65
N CYS A 92 17.10 -3.75 3.46
CA CYS A 92 17.54 -3.14 2.19
C CYS A 92 16.95 -1.74 2.00
N SER A 93 17.49 -0.97 1.05
CA SER A 93 17.04 0.39 0.77
C SER A 93 15.54 0.46 0.45
N GLY A 94 15.05 -0.46 -0.40
CA GLY A 94 13.64 -0.56 -0.73
C GLY A 94 12.75 -0.81 0.48
N CYS A 95 13.13 -1.76 1.36
CA CYS A 95 12.39 -2.03 2.60
C CYS A 95 12.38 -0.84 3.55
N LYS A 96 13.51 -0.17 3.76
CA LYS A 96 13.60 1.01 4.64
C LYS A 96 12.71 2.15 4.15
N LYS A 97 12.74 2.44 2.85
CA LYS A 97 11.89 3.48 2.24
C LYS A 97 10.42 3.10 2.28
N ALA A 98 10.08 1.85 2.01
CA ALA A 98 8.70 1.36 2.12
C ALA A 98 8.18 1.50 3.55
N ASN A 99 8.97 1.08 4.53
CA ASN A 99 8.63 1.16 5.96
C ASN A 99 8.37 2.61 6.44
N GLN A 100 9.03 3.58 5.84
CA GLN A 100 8.82 5.00 6.09
C GLN A 100 7.75 5.65 5.21
N LEU A 101 7.07 4.90 4.34
CA LEU A 101 6.11 5.40 3.35
C LEU A 101 6.71 6.47 2.42
N VAL A 102 7.99 6.33 2.05
CA VAL A 102 8.72 7.28 1.17
C VAL A 102 9.30 6.61 -0.07
N HIS A 103 8.95 5.35 -0.34
CA HIS A 103 9.44 4.66 -1.53
C HIS A 103 8.87 5.31 -2.79
N PRO A 104 9.72 5.71 -3.78
CA PRO A 104 9.28 6.49 -4.94
C PRO A 104 8.31 5.74 -5.87
N ASP A 105 8.36 4.41 -5.87
CA ASP A 105 7.50 3.57 -6.70
C ASP A 105 6.28 2.99 -5.95
N ILE A 106 6.05 3.39 -4.70
CA ILE A 106 4.85 3.05 -3.94
C ILE A 106 4.00 4.30 -3.76
N HIS A 107 2.83 4.29 -4.37
CA HIS A 107 1.88 5.40 -4.34
C HIS A 107 0.67 5.02 -3.49
N PHE A 108 0.14 6.01 -2.79
CA PHE A 108 -1.03 5.84 -1.92
C PHE A 108 -2.17 6.72 -2.43
N SER A 109 -3.37 6.20 -2.34
CA SER A 109 -4.59 6.96 -2.51
C SER A 109 -5.60 6.54 -1.45
N TYR A 110 -6.23 7.50 -0.84
CA TYR A 110 -7.16 7.32 0.28
C TYR A 110 -8.15 8.49 0.33
N PRO A 111 -9.31 8.31 0.98
CA PRO A 111 -10.30 9.37 1.10
C PRO A 111 -9.76 10.59 1.85
N VAL A 112 -9.96 11.77 1.28
CA VAL A 112 -9.56 13.05 1.86
C VAL A 112 -10.66 14.09 1.73
N VAL A 113 -10.50 15.21 2.44
CA VAL A 113 -11.41 16.37 2.38
C VAL A 113 -10.68 17.56 1.80
N THR A 114 -11.42 18.57 1.35
CA THR A 114 -10.84 19.81 0.84
C THR A 114 -10.05 20.55 1.92
N LYS A 115 -8.75 20.74 1.73
CA LYS A 115 -7.84 21.47 2.62
C LYS A 115 -7.89 22.99 2.35
N LYS A 116 -8.05 23.35 1.08
CA LYS A 116 -8.15 24.76 0.65
C LYS A 116 -9.40 24.96 -0.21
N SER A 117 -10.19 25.99 0.07
CA SER A 117 -11.38 26.31 -0.73
C SER A 117 -11.02 26.51 -2.21
N GLY A 118 -11.82 25.93 -3.09
CA GLY A 118 -11.61 26.04 -4.54
C GLY A 118 -10.58 25.08 -5.16
N THR A 119 -9.88 24.27 -4.34
CA THR A 119 -8.92 23.28 -4.84
C THR A 119 -9.46 21.87 -4.57
N PRO A 120 -9.63 21.02 -5.59
CA PRO A 120 -10.01 19.63 -5.37
C PRO A 120 -8.98 18.92 -4.49
N PRO A 121 -9.40 18.18 -3.47
CA PRO A 121 -8.48 17.47 -2.59
C PRO A 121 -7.81 16.31 -3.30
N ILE A 122 -6.53 16.10 -3.01
CA ILE A 122 -5.76 14.94 -3.44
C ILE A 122 -5.05 14.33 -2.22
N SER A 123 -4.87 13.01 -2.22
CA SER A 123 -4.24 12.28 -1.11
C SER A 123 -2.81 12.74 -0.82
N THR A 124 -2.09 13.18 -1.85
CA THR A 124 -0.72 13.71 -1.72
C THR A 124 -0.63 14.93 -0.81
N ASP A 125 -1.69 15.75 -0.71
CA ASP A 125 -1.72 16.91 0.19
C ASP A 125 -1.73 16.53 1.69
N TYR A 126 -2.05 15.27 1.97
CA TYR A 126 -2.15 14.70 3.31
C TYR A 126 -1.08 13.63 3.60
N ILE A 127 -0.02 13.57 2.79
CA ILE A 127 0.97 12.48 2.90
C ILE A 127 1.71 12.49 4.25
N THR A 128 1.90 13.65 4.86
CA THR A 128 2.53 13.78 6.18
C THR A 128 1.62 13.20 7.25
N GLU A 129 0.36 13.65 7.27
CA GLU A 129 -0.67 13.18 8.18
C GLU A 129 -0.92 11.66 7.99
N TRP A 130 -0.86 11.17 6.74
CA TRP A 130 -0.99 9.74 6.44
C TRP A 130 0.12 8.90 7.07
N ARG A 131 1.37 9.36 7.00
CA ARG A 131 2.51 8.68 7.63
C ARG A 131 2.38 8.63 9.15
N GLU A 132 1.98 9.74 9.75
CA GLU A 132 1.75 9.84 11.20
C GLU A 132 0.59 8.95 11.64
N PHE A 133 -0.54 9.01 10.92
CA PHE A 133 -1.71 8.17 11.18
C PHE A 133 -1.36 6.69 11.11
N PHE A 134 -0.74 6.25 10.03
CA PHE A 134 -0.40 4.84 9.85
C PHE A 134 0.59 4.33 10.90
N SER A 135 1.49 5.21 11.37
CA SER A 135 2.42 4.88 12.45
C SER A 135 1.73 4.76 13.81
N GLY A 136 0.79 5.64 14.12
CA GLY A 136 0.09 5.66 15.41
C GLY A 136 -1.11 4.72 15.48
N TYR A 137 -1.77 4.46 14.35
CA TYR A 137 -3.01 3.69 14.25
C TYR A 137 -2.91 2.61 13.16
N PRO A 138 -2.03 1.61 13.32
CA PRO A 138 -1.79 0.61 12.27
C PRO A 138 -3.04 -0.19 11.87
N TYR A 139 -4.04 -0.31 12.75
CA TYR A 139 -5.34 -0.94 12.46
C TYR A 139 -6.50 0.06 12.48
N GLY A 140 -6.19 1.35 12.31
CA GLY A 140 -7.19 2.41 12.25
C GLY A 140 -8.12 2.25 11.04
N ASN A 141 -9.37 2.64 11.22
CA ASN A 141 -10.41 2.62 10.21
C ASN A 141 -10.55 3.99 9.53
N ILE A 142 -11.48 4.10 8.60
CA ILE A 142 -11.72 5.35 7.85
C ILE A 142 -12.22 6.48 8.78
N TYR A 143 -13.00 6.16 9.82
CA TYR A 143 -13.46 7.16 10.77
C TYR A 143 -12.29 7.72 11.58
N ASP A 144 -11.40 6.85 12.08
CA ASP A 144 -10.19 7.26 12.79
C ASP A 144 -9.32 8.17 11.91
N TRP A 145 -9.18 7.83 10.62
CA TRP A 145 -8.45 8.65 9.66
C TRP A 145 -9.07 10.03 9.46
N LEU A 146 -10.39 10.09 9.21
CA LEU A 146 -11.07 11.38 9.01
C LEU A 146 -11.04 12.23 10.27
N GLN A 147 -11.16 11.61 11.45
CA GLN A 147 -10.98 12.28 12.73
C GLN A 147 -9.56 12.84 12.89
N PHE A 148 -8.55 12.04 12.56
CA PHE A 148 -7.14 12.42 12.65
C PHE A 148 -6.82 13.68 11.82
N ILE A 149 -7.40 13.79 10.63
CA ILE A 149 -7.22 14.99 9.76
C ILE A 149 -8.22 16.12 10.07
N GLY A 150 -8.95 16.06 11.18
CA GLY A 150 -9.91 17.09 11.58
C GLY A 150 -11.14 17.19 10.67
N ALA A 151 -11.58 16.08 10.12
CA ALA A 151 -12.69 15.99 9.17
C ALA A 151 -13.88 15.16 9.69
N GLU A 152 -14.08 15.09 11.00
CA GLU A 152 -15.10 14.26 11.66
C GLU A 152 -16.52 14.43 11.12
N ASN A 153 -16.86 15.66 10.70
CA ASN A 153 -18.18 16.03 10.19
C ASN A 153 -18.22 16.17 8.67
N LYS A 154 -17.19 15.67 7.96
CA LYS A 154 -17.12 15.76 6.50
C LYS A 154 -17.01 14.36 5.93
N GLN A 155 -17.70 14.14 4.83
CA GLN A 155 -17.53 12.92 4.04
C GLN A 155 -16.18 13.00 3.31
N GLY A 156 -15.31 12.01 3.55
CA GLY A 156 -14.10 11.82 2.74
C GLY A 156 -14.48 11.48 1.30
N ASN A 157 -13.62 11.82 0.35
CA ASN A 157 -13.85 11.48 -1.05
C ASN A 157 -12.52 11.21 -1.76
N ILE A 158 -12.54 10.35 -2.77
CA ILE A 158 -11.48 10.15 -3.75
C ILE A 158 -11.95 10.82 -5.04
N THR A 159 -11.44 12.01 -5.31
CA THR A 159 -11.97 12.92 -6.33
C THR A 159 -11.49 12.58 -7.75
N ALA A 160 -12.14 13.20 -8.75
CA ALA A 160 -11.64 13.17 -10.13
C ALA A 160 -10.20 13.68 -10.27
N ALA A 161 -9.80 14.66 -9.47
CA ALA A 161 -8.43 15.17 -9.45
C ALA A 161 -7.46 14.10 -8.94
N GLU A 162 -7.82 13.38 -7.89
CA GLU A 162 -7.06 12.23 -7.40
C GLU A 162 -6.92 11.15 -8.48
N CYS A 163 -8.00 10.78 -9.16
CA CYS A 163 -7.95 9.81 -10.26
C CYS A 163 -6.99 10.24 -11.38
N ASN A 164 -6.99 11.52 -11.75
CA ASN A 164 -6.06 12.06 -12.74
C ASN A 164 -4.61 12.02 -12.24
N ASP A 165 -4.36 12.30 -10.97
CA ASP A 165 -3.03 12.24 -10.34
C ASP A 165 -2.51 10.79 -10.31
N ILE A 166 -3.37 9.83 -9.97
CA ILE A 166 -3.06 8.39 -10.03
C ILE A 166 -2.64 7.99 -11.45
N VAL A 167 -3.45 8.33 -12.47
CA VAL A 167 -3.15 8.02 -13.87
C VAL A 167 -1.80 8.61 -14.27
N LYS A 168 -1.53 9.85 -13.90
CA LYS A 168 -0.25 10.52 -14.16
C LYS A 168 0.92 9.80 -13.50
N LYS A 169 0.83 9.47 -12.22
CA LYS A 169 1.87 8.75 -11.47
C LYS A 169 2.16 7.38 -12.07
N LEU A 170 1.12 6.61 -12.39
CA LEU A 170 1.25 5.28 -12.96
C LEU A 170 1.75 5.28 -14.41
N SER A 171 1.59 6.38 -15.16
CA SER A 171 2.15 6.50 -16.52
C SER A 171 3.66 6.70 -16.56
N LEU A 172 4.27 7.14 -15.46
CA LEU A 172 5.72 7.30 -15.36
C LEU A 172 6.41 5.93 -15.30
N LYS A 173 7.70 5.88 -15.62
CA LYS A 173 8.52 4.68 -15.38
C LYS A 173 8.80 4.52 -13.89
N SER A 174 8.96 3.28 -13.44
CA SER A 174 9.46 3.01 -12.09
C SER A 174 10.87 3.56 -11.92
N PHE A 175 11.21 4.01 -10.72
CA PHE A 175 12.47 4.67 -10.41
C PHE A 175 13.52 3.72 -9.83
N GLU A 176 13.16 2.93 -8.82
CA GLU A 176 14.07 2.02 -8.11
C GLU A 176 13.63 0.56 -8.16
N SER A 177 12.32 0.33 -8.13
CA SER A 177 11.75 -1.01 -8.10
C SER A 177 11.43 -1.53 -9.51
N PRO A 178 11.42 -2.85 -9.74
CA PRO A 178 10.90 -3.43 -10.97
C PRO A 178 9.40 -3.16 -11.18
N TYR A 179 8.65 -2.83 -10.13
CA TYR A 179 7.21 -2.57 -10.16
C TYR A 179 6.87 -1.19 -9.62
N LYS A 180 5.87 -0.54 -10.22
CA LYS A 180 5.12 0.57 -9.63
C LYS A 180 3.93 0.00 -8.90
N ILE A 181 3.67 0.46 -7.70
CA ILE A 181 2.61 -0.03 -6.84
C ILE A 181 1.69 1.11 -6.48
N LEU A 182 0.40 0.94 -6.67
CA LEU A 182 -0.64 1.79 -6.13
C LEU A 182 -1.37 1.02 -5.04
N ILE A 183 -1.45 1.58 -3.85
CA ILE A 183 -2.36 1.12 -2.79
C ILE A 183 -3.51 2.12 -2.73
N LEU A 184 -4.69 1.68 -3.14
CA LEU A 184 -5.93 2.45 -3.08
C LEU A 184 -6.76 1.94 -1.91
N TRP A 185 -6.78 2.69 -0.83
CA TRP A 185 -7.55 2.37 0.37
C TRP A 185 -8.94 2.99 0.31
N MET A 186 -9.95 2.21 0.68
CA MET A 186 -11.36 2.59 0.71
C MET A 186 -11.87 3.08 -0.66
N PRO A 187 -11.75 2.25 -1.69
CA PRO A 187 -12.21 2.61 -3.03
C PRO A 187 -13.72 2.84 -3.14
N GLU A 188 -14.49 2.44 -2.13
CA GLU A 188 -15.91 2.78 -1.97
C GLU A 188 -16.16 4.31 -2.01
N TYR A 189 -15.13 5.10 -1.68
CA TYR A 189 -15.18 6.57 -1.73
C TYR A 189 -14.87 7.18 -3.10
N LEU A 190 -14.67 6.36 -4.14
CA LEU A 190 -14.52 6.82 -5.52
C LEU A 190 -15.83 7.29 -6.13
N GLU A 191 -16.95 6.77 -5.66
CA GLU A 191 -18.29 7.06 -6.20
C GLU A 191 -18.31 6.99 -7.74
N LYS A 192 -18.86 8.01 -8.41
CA LYS A 192 -18.93 8.09 -9.88
C LYS A 192 -17.57 8.24 -10.58
N GLU A 193 -16.55 8.64 -9.84
CA GLU A 193 -15.21 8.87 -10.39
C GLU A 193 -14.43 7.58 -10.62
N GLY A 194 -14.89 6.47 -10.06
CA GLY A 194 -14.31 5.12 -10.25
C GLY A 194 -14.14 4.73 -11.72
N ASN A 195 -15.04 5.15 -12.59
CA ASN A 195 -14.97 4.89 -14.03
C ASN A 195 -13.67 5.39 -14.68
N LYS A 196 -13.04 6.43 -14.15
CA LYS A 196 -11.77 6.94 -14.67
C LYS A 196 -10.59 5.99 -14.39
N LEU A 197 -10.69 5.21 -13.31
CA LEU A 197 -9.66 4.23 -12.96
C LEU A 197 -9.91 2.87 -13.60
N LEU A 198 -11.11 2.53 -14.01
CA LEU A 198 -11.41 1.23 -14.61
C LEU A 198 -10.48 0.93 -15.79
N LYS A 199 -10.27 1.89 -16.69
CA LYS A 199 -9.39 1.71 -17.85
C LYS A 199 -7.95 1.37 -17.44
N ILE A 200 -7.41 2.02 -16.40
CA ILE A 200 -6.03 1.76 -15.94
C ILE A 200 -5.94 0.48 -15.11
N ILE A 201 -7.05 0.05 -14.51
CA ILE A 201 -7.16 -1.24 -13.82
C ILE A 201 -7.24 -2.38 -14.83
N GLU A 202 -7.98 -2.21 -15.93
CA GLU A 202 -8.13 -3.22 -16.99
C GLU A 202 -6.84 -3.34 -17.83
N GLU A 203 -6.27 -2.21 -18.24
CA GLU A 203 -5.08 -2.13 -19.09
C GLU A 203 -3.98 -1.26 -18.45
N PRO A 204 -3.35 -1.72 -17.36
CA PRO A 204 -2.33 -0.95 -16.68
C PRO A 204 -1.04 -0.84 -17.51
N PRO A 205 -0.26 0.22 -17.30
CA PRO A 205 1.10 0.30 -17.84
C PRO A 205 1.94 -0.91 -17.39
N PRO A 206 2.94 -1.31 -18.19
CA PRO A 206 3.79 -2.46 -17.85
C PRO A 206 4.38 -2.35 -16.45
N LYS A 207 4.46 -3.49 -15.75
CA LYS A 207 5.02 -3.60 -14.39
C LYS A 207 4.34 -2.68 -13.37
N THR A 208 3.03 -2.55 -13.48
CA THR A 208 2.19 -1.85 -12.52
C THR A 208 1.40 -2.86 -11.71
N LEU A 209 1.37 -2.68 -10.39
CA LEU A 209 0.56 -3.43 -9.45
C LEU A 209 -0.42 -2.47 -8.77
N ILE A 210 -1.70 -2.75 -8.89
CA ILE A 210 -2.76 -1.99 -8.23
C ILE A 210 -3.34 -2.86 -7.12
N ILE A 211 -3.27 -2.39 -5.88
CA ILE A 211 -3.83 -3.06 -4.71
C ILE A 211 -5.00 -2.22 -4.20
N LEU A 212 -6.19 -2.76 -4.36
CA LEU A 212 -7.43 -2.17 -3.85
C LEU A 212 -7.70 -2.76 -2.47
N VAL A 213 -7.86 -1.92 -1.45
CA VAL A 213 -8.14 -2.34 -0.09
C VAL A 213 -9.53 -1.85 0.29
N ALA A 214 -10.50 -2.74 0.27
CA ALA A 214 -11.92 -2.47 0.43
C ALA A 214 -12.53 -3.20 1.63
N GLU A 215 -13.59 -2.65 2.18
CA GLU A 215 -14.40 -3.31 3.22
C GLU A 215 -15.61 -4.04 2.64
N SER A 216 -16.08 -3.60 1.49
CA SER A 216 -17.28 -4.11 0.82
C SER A 216 -17.10 -4.17 -0.69
N CYS A 217 -17.63 -5.23 -1.29
CA CYS A 217 -17.68 -5.38 -2.76
C CYS A 217 -18.90 -4.70 -3.41
N GLN A 218 -19.85 -4.21 -2.62
CA GLN A 218 -21.19 -3.85 -3.15
C GLN A 218 -21.28 -2.49 -3.82
N SER A 219 -20.27 -1.64 -3.73
CA SER A 219 -20.33 -0.25 -4.19
C SER A 219 -19.51 0.06 -5.46
N TRP A 220 -18.98 -0.96 -6.14
CA TRP A 220 -18.02 -0.77 -7.24
C TRP A 220 -18.44 -1.30 -8.61
N ILE A 221 -19.49 -2.12 -8.61
CA ILE A 221 -19.98 -2.79 -9.83
C ILE A 221 -21.24 -2.13 -10.33
#